data_c511e07a03ca4fbc7de33af6bfd44feb
#
_entry.id   c511e07a03ca4fbc7de33af6bfd44feb
#
_cell.length_a   1.000
_cell.length_b   1.000
_cell.length_c   1.000
_cell.angle_alpha   90.00
_cell.angle_beta   90.00
_cell.angle_gamma   90.00
#
_symmetry.space_group_name_H-M   'P 1'
#
loop_
_entity.id
_entity.type
_entity.pdbx_description
1 polymer ?
#
loop_
_entity_poly.entity_id
_entity_poly.type
_entity_poly.pdbx_seq_one_letter_code
_entity_poly.pdbx_strand_id
1 'polypeptide(L)'
;MTLTTQDSLSKPSGLRPDLGYVDGNLAQQFSWKHVISTGTEQSAYEIQYKTAEGEWTALGAAETGDTQAEILQDTLPSGKLFWRVRTANSDGVWGEWSEPASVVVQARPPEPVISRIDPAPRIFICWQAQDQQGYQVQIGDRIFPEQYGTEKQWRCPVYLEDGCYTVKVRVQNAFGRWSLWASAQAVIQNKESGKIFLTGRAVGWEILLSWSFVGDFAGFLIKKDGKVIAETKETAFCDRLCCTKHQYEIIGQTKNGYYVSSGVRTEIFSISGAAMSGLSGGKWIPLQVRREGAPAHRMESTAQVVYRYYYGFHLPQAETTQARSRRHQFAFSLPDNQYLSDLQALVGQEVIYKDQWGCCLTGVLDEMTADIKKSSDISFFVTETRQEDENGE
;
A
#
# COMPACT_ATOMS: atom_id res chain seq x y z
N MET A 1 42.06 67.75 -24.45
CA MET A 1 41.24 67.16 -23.37
C MET A 1 40.39 66.11 -24.01
N THR A 2 40.91 64.91 -24.15
CA THR A 2 40.23 63.74 -24.74
C THR A 2 39.42 63.07 -23.64
N LEU A 3 38.11 63.23 -23.69
CA LEU A 3 37.17 62.42 -22.88
C LEU A 3 37.23 60.99 -23.40
N THR A 4 37.93 60.09 -22.74
CA THR A 4 37.75 58.64 -22.89
C THR A 4 36.43 58.30 -22.24
N THR A 5 35.38 58.16 -23.01
CA THR A 5 34.18 57.42 -22.61
C THR A 5 34.64 56.00 -22.27
N GLN A 6 34.61 55.65 -21.01
CA GLN A 6 34.81 54.30 -20.56
C GLN A 6 33.57 53.51 -21.06
N ASP A 7 33.76 52.77 -22.15
CA ASP A 7 32.74 51.89 -22.73
C ASP A 7 32.39 50.84 -21.68
N SER A 8 31.29 51.04 -20.96
CA SER A 8 30.77 50.04 -20.10
C SER A 8 30.15 48.93 -20.94
N LEU A 9 30.69 47.72 -20.86
CA LEU A 9 30.07 46.57 -21.47
C LEU A 9 28.66 46.42 -20.94
N SER A 10 27.72 46.30 -21.88
CA SER A 10 26.31 46.14 -21.50
C SER A 10 26.05 44.76 -20.94
N LYS A 11 25.00 44.67 -20.13
CA LYS A 11 24.58 43.43 -19.49
C LYS A 11 24.17 42.36 -20.54
N PRO A 12 24.54 41.08 -20.36
CA PRO A 12 23.96 40.00 -21.15
C PRO A 12 22.44 39.96 -21.04
N SER A 13 21.76 39.52 -22.09
CA SER A 13 20.30 39.51 -22.19
C SER A 13 19.78 38.20 -22.78
N GLY A 14 18.47 38.01 -22.82
CA GLY A 14 17.84 36.84 -23.44
C GLY A 14 18.21 35.51 -22.79
N LEU A 15 18.32 35.52 -21.48
CA LEU A 15 18.64 34.34 -20.70
C LEU A 15 17.62 33.23 -20.92
N ARG A 16 18.10 32.00 -21.09
CA ARG A 16 17.28 30.78 -21.15
C ARG A 16 17.96 29.66 -20.37
N PRO A 17 17.22 28.89 -19.54
CA PRO A 17 15.79 28.92 -19.29
C PRO A 17 15.35 30.17 -18.47
N ASP A 18 14.16 30.69 -18.76
CA ASP A 18 13.51 31.74 -18.00
C ASP A 18 12.01 31.44 -17.92
N LEU A 19 11.40 31.64 -16.73
CA LEU A 19 9.98 31.39 -16.42
C LEU A 19 9.49 29.98 -16.82
N GLY A 20 10.26 28.94 -16.46
CA GLY A 20 9.92 27.56 -16.84
C GLY A 20 10.33 26.54 -15.80
N TYR A 21 10.12 25.27 -16.13
CA TYR A 21 10.57 24.11 -15.38
C TYR A 21 11.76 23.46 -16.06
N VAL A 22 12.74 23.02 -15.27
CA VAL A 22 13.87 22.20 -15.74
C VAL A 22 13.98 20.95 -14.89
N ASP A 23 14.39 19.85 -15.55
CA ASP A 23 14.66 18.59 -14.84
C ASP A 23 16.09 18.63 -14.29
N GLY A 24 16.24 18.82 -12.98
CA GLY A 24 17.52 18.86 -12.32
C GLY A 24 18.29 17.54 -12.33
N ASN A 25 17.65 16.42 -12.71
CA ASN A 25 18.29 15.11 -12.84
C ASN A 25 18.95 14.88 -14.23
N LEU A 26 18.78 15.83 -15.12
CA LEU A 26 19.39 15.83 -16.46
C LEU A 26 20.31 17.03 -16.61
N ALA A 27 21.31 16.92 -17.48
CA ALA A 27 22.11 18.06 -17.87
C ALA A 27 21.23 19.11 -18.57
N GLN A 28 21.40 20.38 -18.20
CA GLN A 28 20.58 21.49 -18.66
C GLN A 28 21.44 22.50 -19.43
N GLN A 29 20.92 22.97 -20.56
CA GLN A 29 21.57 24.00 -21.35
C GLN A 29 21.11 25.38 -20.90
N PHE A 30 22.02 26.21 -20.37
CA PHE A 30 21.79 27.61 -20.07
C PHE A 30 22.41 28.45 -21.18
N SER A 31 21.67 29.44 -21.70
CA SER A 31 22.13 30.29 -22.80
C SER A 31 21.74 31.74 -22.59
N TRP A 32 22.47 32.63 -23.22
CA TRP A 32 22.28 34.07 -23.17
C TRP A 32 22.69 34.72 -24.48
N LYS A 33 22.46 36.01 -24.60
CA LYS A 33 22.98 36.84 -25.67
C LYS A 33 24.03 37.75 -25.09
N HIS A 34 25.26 37.69 -25.63
CA HIS A 34 26.24 38.71 -25.34
C HIS A 34 25.84 40.00 -26.05
N VAL A 35 25.81 41.12 -25.31
CA VAL A 35 25.41 42.42 -25.86
C VAL A 35 26.66 43.21 -26.18
N ILE A 36 26.93 43.41 -27.47
CA ILE A 36 28.07 44.12 -27.99
C ILE A 36 27.74 45.60 -28.03
N SER A 37 28.36 46.43 -27.20
CA SER A 37 28.29 47.91 -27.28
C SER A 37 29.37 48.48 -28.15
N THR A 38 30.52 47.78 -28.33
CA THR A 38 31.71 48.28 -29.01
C THR A 38 32.29 47.35 -30.07
N GLY A 39 31.59 46.32 -30.49
CA GLY A 39 32.03 45.39 -31.56
C GLY A 39 33.03 44.34 -31.13
N THR A 40 33.21 44.10 -29.84
CA THR A 40 34.09 43.02 -29.33
C THR A 40 33.32 41.76 -29.00
N GLU A 41 33.86 40.61 -29.37
CA GLU A 41 33.24 39.30 -29.13
C GLU A 41 33.43 38.89 -27.67
N GLN A 42 32.57 37.97 -27.19
CA GLN A 42 32.73 37.34 -25.89
C GLN A 42 33.99 36.50 -25.84
N SER A 43 34.75 36.56 -24.75
CA SER A 43 35.91 35.71 -24.51
C SER A 43 35.80 34.88 -23.23
N ALA A 44 34.90 35.26 -22.30
CA ALA A 44 34.67 34.49 -21.09
C ALA A 44 33.27 34.76 -20.53
N TYR A 45 32.79 33.85 -19.66
CA TYR A 45 31.56 34.04 -18.90
C TYR A 45 31.68 33.52 -17.47
N GLU A 46 30.83 34.05 -16.58
CA GLU A 46 30.55 33.52 -15.25
C GLU A 46 29.03 33.43 -15.04
N ILE A 47 28.58 32.30 -14.47
CA ILE A 47 27.18 32.08 -14.11
C ILE A 47 27.06 31.90 -12.61
N GLN A 48 26.02 32.49 -12.03
CA GLN A 48 25.66 32.32 -10.64
C GLN A 48 24.17 32.00 -10.51
N TYR A 49 23.81 31.27 -9.46
CA TYR A 49 22.41 31.05 -9.06
C TYR A 49 22.20 31.37 -7.59
N LYS A 50 20.95 31.57 -7.20
CA LYS A 50 20.50 31.63 -5.82
C LYS A 50 19.09 31.05 -5.66
N THR A 51 18.77 30.57 -4.47
CA THR A 51 17.39 30.31 -4.05
C THR A 51 16.66 31.63 -3.74
N ALA A 52 15.34 31.59 -3.49
CA ALA A 52 14.57 32.81 -3.22
C ALA A 52 15.16 33.66 -2.06
N GLU A 53 15.67 33.00 -1.02
CA GLU A 53 16.19 33.60 0.19
C GLU A 53 17.73 33.46 0.35
N GLY A 54 18.38 32.85 -0.65
CA GLY A 54 19.81 32.51 -0.60
C GLY A 54 20.71 33.58 -1.19
N GLU A 55 22.01 33.43 -0.94
CA GLU A 55 23.07 34.22 -1.53
C GLU A 55 23.46 33.72 -2.93
N TRP A 56 24.09 34.58 -3.74
CA TRP A 56 24.58 34.22 -5.05
C TRP A 56 25.74 33.22 -4.95
N THR A 57 25.57 32.05 -5.52
CA THR A 57 26.53 30.94 -5.54
C THR A 57 27.04 30.75 -6.97
N ALA A 58 28.33 30.51 -7.15
CA ALA A 58 28.92 30.22 -8.45
C ALA A 58 28.32 28.90 -9.01
N LEU A 59 27.93 28.91 -10.27
CA LEU A 59 27.38 27.75 -10.99
C LEU A 59 28.34 27.25 -12.08
N GLY A 60 29.04 28.15 -12.75
CA GLY A 60 30.00 27.82 -13.79
C GLY A 60 30.75 29.06 -14.32
N ALA A 61 31.93 28.83 -14.89
CA ALA A 61 32.71 29.84 -15.57
C ALA A 61 33.56 29.16 -16.66
N ALA A 62 33.79 29.82 -17.77
CA ALA A 62 34.72 29.37 -18.80
C ALA A 62 35.30 30.53 -19.59
N GLU A 63 36.52 30.31 -20.12
CA GLU A 63 37.18 31.21 -21.07
C GLU A 63 36.82 30.73 -22.50
N THR A 64 35.70 31.20 -23.03
CA THR A 64 35.17 30.83 -24.34
C THR A 64 34.26 31.93 -24.91
N GLY A 65 34.17 32.00 -26.22
CA GLY A 65 33.19 32.81 -26.93
C GLY A 65 31.78 32.21 -26.97
N ASP A 66 31.55 31.01 -26.39
CA ASP A 66 30.27 30.38 -26.39
C ASP A 66 29.28 31.15 -25.50
N THR A 67 28.08 31.35 -26.01
CA THR A 67 26.99 32.04 -25.31
C THR A 67 26.02 31.01 -24.66
N GLN A 68 26.53 29.86 -24.30
CA GLN A 68 25.80 28.79 -23.65
C GLN A 68 26.73 27.98 -22.73
N ALA A 69 26.13 27.37 -21.73
CA ALA A 69 26.82 26.50 -20.80
C ALA A 69 25.93 25.27 -20.48
N GLU A 70 26.56 24.12 -20.43
CA GLU A 70 25.91 22.89 -19.94
C GLU A 70 26.08 22.82 -18.41
N ILE A 71 24.97 22.81 -17.71
CA ILE A 71 24.92 22.60 -16.26
C ILE A 71 24.67 21.11 -16.04
N LEU A 72 25.61 20.45 -15.39
CA LEU A 72 25.56 19.00 -15.19
C LEU A 72 24.34 18.60 -14.35
N GLN A 73 23.91 17.37 -14.55
CA GLN A 73 22.84 16.76 -13.74
C GLN A 73 23.16 16.83 -12.24
N ASP A 74 22.12 16.91 -11.42
CA ASP A 74 22.18 16.93 -9.95
C ASP A 74 23.01 18.10 -9.34
N THR A 75 23.33 19.14 -10.14
CA THR A 75 24.04 20.33 -9.66
C THR A 75 23.10 21.35 -9.03
N LEU A 76 21.89 21.53 -9.58
CA LEU A 76 20.93 22.53 -9.12
C LEU A 76 20.01 21.94 -8.05
N PRO A 77 19.81 22.63 -6.91
CA PRO A 77 18.84 22.21 -5.90
C PRO A 77 17.40 22.34 -6.42
N SER A 78 16.50 21.51 -5.90
CA SER A 78 15.06 21.60 -6.21
C SER A 78 14.46 22.93 -5.73
N GLY A 79 13.51 23.44 -6.49
CA GLY A 79 12.74 24.61 -6.12
C GLY A 79 12.93 25.78 -7.07
N LYS A 80 12.40 26.94 -6.68
CA LYS A 80 12.53 28.18 -7.46
C LYS A 80 13.93 28.75 -7.29
N LEU A 81 14.64 28.89 -8.40
CA LEU A 81 15.97 29.49 -8.46
C LEU A 81 15.94 30.76 -9.33
N PHE A 82 16.87 31.64 -9.02
CA PHE A 82 17.24 32.77 -9.87
C PHE A 82 18.66 32.56 -10.35
N TRP A 83 18.94 32.86 -11.60
CA TRP A 83 20.28 32.79 -12.14
C TRP A 83 20.63 34.01 -12.95
N ARG A 84 21.91 34.30 -13.04
CA ARG A 84 22.46 35.42 -13.79
C ARG A 84 23.80 35.08 -14.41
N VAL A 85 24.17 35.81 -15.42
CA VAL A 85 25.44 35.64 -16.14
C VAL A 85 26.09 37.01 -16.33
N ARG A 86 27.42 37.04 -16.30
CA ARG A 86 28.22 38.16 -16.82
C ARG A 86 29.22 37.62 -17.83
N THR A 87 29.64 38.48 -18.73
CA THR A 87 30.57 38.12 -19.82
C THR A 87 31.73 39.08 -19.87
N ALA A 88 32.91 38.62 -20.33
CA ALA A 88 34.06 39.43 -20.65
C ALA A 88 34.21 39.50 -22.16
N ASN A 89 34.79 40.62 -22.66
CA ASN A 89 35.17 40.78 -24.06
C ASN A 89 36.58 40.22 -24.33
N SER A 90 37.03 40.28 -25.58
CA SER A 90 38.37 39.83 -26.01
C SER A 90 39.53 40.59 -25.35
N ASP A 91 39.27 41.76 -24.81
CA ASP A 91 40.27 42.57 -24.06
C ASP A 91 40.33 42.19 -22.56
N GLY A 92 39.52 41.20 -22.11
CA GLY A 92 39.47 40.74 -20.72
C GLY A 92 38.64 41.64 -19.81
N VAL A 93 37.88 42.58 -20.36
CA VAL A 93 37.04 43.51 -19.56
C VAL A 93 35.71 42.84 -19.25
N TRP A 94 35.36 42.72 -17.97
CA TRP A 94 34.11 42.16 -17.50
C TRP A 94 32.97 43.19 -17.52
N GLY A 95 31.82 42.79 -18.05
CA GLY A 95 30.57 43.54 -18.00
C GLY A 95 29.83 43.36 -16.69
N GLU A 96 28.71 44.05 -16.57
CA GLU A 96 27.82 43.89 -15.42
C GLU A 96 27.05 42.58 -15.49
N TRP A 97 26.56 42.14 -14.34
CA TRP A 97 25.64 40.98 -14.26
C TRP A 97 24.34 41.28 -15.01
N SER A 98 23.84 40.28 -15.72
CA SER A 98 22.50 40.32 -16.31
C SER A 98 21.40 40.55 -15.29
N GLU A 99 20.24 40.97 -15.74
CA GLU A 99 19.04 40.83 -14.92
C GLU A 99 18.81 39.34 -14.65
N PRO A 100 18.38 38.97 -13.42
CA PRO A 100 18.15 37.57 -13.08
C PRO A 100 16.99 36.94 -13.85
N ALA A 101 17.21 35.78 -14.45
CA ALA A 101 16.15 34.92 -14.93
C ALA A 101 15.69 33.94 -13.82
N SER A 102 14.45 33.49 -13.86
CA SER A 102 13.90 32.57 -12.88
C SER A 102 13.55 31.21 -13.48
N VAL A 103 13.81 30.14 -12.73
CA VAL A 103 13.52 28.78 -13.15
C VAL A 103 13.06 27.95 -11.95
N VAL A 104 12.17 26.97 -12.19
CA VAL A 104 11.79 25.99 -11.17
C VAL A 104 12.47 24.66 -11.51
N VAL A 105 13.39 24.27 -10.65
CA VAL A 105 14.13 23.01 -10.79
C VAL A 105 13.37 21.89 -10.10
N GLN A 106 13.08 20.82 -10.81
CA GLN A 106 12.51 19.59 -10.31
C GLN A 106 13.62 18.53 -10.17
N ALA A 107 14.50 18.70 -9.20
CA ALA A 107 15.54 17.74 -8.92
C ALA A 107 15.05 16.69 -7.91
N ARG A 108 15.72 15.53 -7.90
CA ARG A 108 15.53 14.53 -6.85
C ARG A 108 16.02 15.09 -5.49
N PRO A 109 15.37 14.70 -4.38
CA PRO A 109 15.91 15.07 -3.06
C PRO A 109 17.22 14.32 -2.79
N PRO A 110 18.04 14.83 -1.85
CA PRO A 110 19.22 14.11 -1.38
C PRO A 110 18.87 12.70 -0.88
N GLU A 111 19.81 11.79 -1.00
CA GLU A 111 19.70 10.43 -0.44
C GLU A 111 19.46 10.53 1.07
N PRO A 112 18.45 9.81 1.63
CA PRO A 112 18.24 9.81 3.07
C PRO A 112 19.37 9.09 3.80
N VAL A 113 19.59 9.42 5.07
CA VAL A 113 20.58 8.76 5.92
C VAL A 113 19.87 7.87 6.92
N ILE A 114 20.03 6.55 6.81
CA ILE A 114 19.48 5.62 7.80
C ILE A 114 20.23 5.83 9.12
N SER A 115 19.53 6.32 10.14
CA SER A 115 20.11 6.71 11.42
C SER A 115 20.00 5.66 12.51
N ARG A 116 19.00 4.76 12.40
CA ARG A 116 18.75 3.69 13.38
C ARG A 116 18.02 2.52 12.72
N ILE A 117 18.42 1.33 13.09
CA ILE A 117 17.73 0.08 12.79
C ILE A 117 17.60 -0.72 14.08
N ASP A 118 16.37 -1.06 14.49
CA ASP A 118 16.10 -2.03 15.55
C ASP A 118 15.81 -3.38 14.89
N PRO A 119 16.72 -4.36 14.98
CA PRO A 119 16.68 -5.58 14.15
C PRO A 119 15.80 -6.68 14.75
N ALA A 120 14.60 -6.33 15.19
CA ALA A 120 13.58 -7.30 15.57
C ALA A 120 12.91 -7.91 14.31
N PRO A 121 12.19 -9.04 14.40
CA PRO A 121 11.42 -9.60 13.28
C PRO A 121 10.46 -8.63 12.61
N ARG A 122 9.82 -7.72 13.38
CA ARG A 122 9.18 -6.51 12.83
C ARG A 122 10.17 -5.36 12.93
N ILE A 123 11.14 -5.34 12.04
CA ILE A 123 12.22 -4.34 12.01
C ILE A 123 11.67 -2.92 12.08
N PHE A 124 12.32 -2.07 12.88
CA PHE A 124 12.01 -0.65 12.97
C PHE A 124 13.18 0.16 12.46
N ILE A 125 12.91 1.12 11.57
CA ILE A 125 13.90 1.90 10.85
C ILE A 125 13.61 3.37 11.06
N CYS A 126 14.65 4.16 11.36
CA CYS A 126 14.60 5.62 11.36
C CYS A 126 15.64 6.16 10.36
N TRP A 127 15.33 7.28 9.74
CA TRP A 127 16.24 7.96 8.83
C TRP A 127 16.14 9.48 8.98
N GLN A 128 17.09 10.17 8.40
CA GLN A 128 17.08 11.62 8.24
C GLN A 128 16.94 11.92 6.75
N ALA A 129 16.09 12.87 6.41
CA ALA A 129 15.87 13.32 5.03
C ALA A 129 15.48 14.80 5.01
N GLN A 130 15.78 15.47 3.90
CA GLN A 130 15.32 16.81 3.58
C GLN A 130 14.19 16.72 2.56
N ASP A 131 13.27 17.71 2.58
CA ASP A 131 12.20 17.88 1.59
C ASP A 131 11.31 16.65 1.34
N GLN A 132 11.18 15.78 2.35
CA GLN A 132 10.38 14.57 2.25
C GLN A 132 8.87 14.88 2.26
N GLN A 133 8.15 14.34 1.28
CA GLN A 133 6.69 14.29 1.20
C GLN A 133 6.17 12.84 1.08
N GLY A 134 7.04 11.90 0.81
CA GLY A 134 6.75 10.48 0.77
C GLY A 134 8.01 9.66 0.98
N TYR A 135 7.83 8.37 1.22
CA TYR A 135 8.95 7.43 1.37
C TYR A 135 8.56 6.02 0.91
N GLN A 136 9.57 5.23 0.62
CA GLN A 136 9.41 3.82 0.29
C GLN A 136 10.53 3.02 0.93
N VAL A 137 10.19 1.83 1.43
CA VAL A 137 11.12 0.91 2.10
C VAL A 137 11.22 -0.39 1.30
N GLN A 138 12.43 -0.94 1.22
CA GLN A 138 12.70 -2.28 0.68
C GLN A 138 13.50 -3.06 1.72
N ILE A 139 13.16 -4.34 1.92
CA ILE A 139 13.89 -5.27 2.78
C ILE A 139 14.16 -6.54 1.97
N GLY A 140 15.45 -6.82 1.74
CA GLY A 140 15.84 -7.85 0.79
C GLY A 140 15.27 -7.54 -0.60
N ASP A 141 14.53 -8.49 -1.18
CA ASP A 141 13.89 -8.33 -2.48
C ASP A 141 12.46 -7.76 -2.38
N ARG A 142 11.91 -7.66 -1.17
CA ARG A 142 10.55 -7.18 -0.96
C ARG A 142 10.51 -5.66 -0.88
N ILE A 143 9.80 -5.04 -1.83
CA ILE A 143 9.49 -3.61 -1.84
C ILE A 143 8.10 -3.42 -1.21
N PHE A 144 8.02 -2.53 -0.22
CA PHE A 144 6.76 -2.19 0.43
C PHE A 144 6.05 -1.05 -0.32
N PRO A 145 4.72 -0.93 -0.18
CA PRO A 145 3.96 0.16 -0.79
C PRO A 145 4.52 1.53 -0.41
N GLU A 146 4.40 2.47 -1.32
CA GLU A 146 4.74 3.87 -1.10
C GLU A 146 3.87 4.45 0.02
N GLN A 147 4.50 5.24 0.88
CA GLN A 147 3.84 5.95 1.95
C GLN A 147 4.00 7.45 1.73
N TYR A 148 2.93 8.21 1.92
CA TYR A 148 2.93 9.66 1.81
C TYR A 148 2.96 10.27 3.19
N GLY A 149 3.84 11.26 3.38
CA GLY A 149 4.01 11.95 4.65
C GLY A 149 5.47 12.30 4.94
N THR A 150 5.65 13.07 5.99
CA THR A 150 6.96 13.57 6.46
C THR A 150 7.57 12.74 7.58
N GLU A 151 6.94 11.62 7.94
CA GLU A 151 7.44 10.71 8.96
C GLU A 151 8.76 10.07 8.53
N LYS A 152 9.74 10.09 9.42
CA LYS A 152 11.11 9.60 9.19
C LYS A 152 11.39 8.33 9.96
N GLN A 153 10.38 7.51 10.11
CA GLN A 153 10.44 6.22 10.78
C GLN A 153 9.40 5.27 10.17
N TRP A 154 9.70 3.98 10.23
CA TRP A 154 8.81 2.96 9.74
C TRP A 154 9.02 1.64 10.45
N ARG A 155 7.94 0.90 10.72
CA ARG A 155 7.97 -0.46 11.25
C ARG A 155 7.41 -1.42 10.22
N CYS A 156 8.14 -2.52 9.99
CA CYS A 156 7.70 -3.57 9.09
C CYS A 156 6.34 -4.12 9.51
N PRO A 157 5.33 -4.15 8.61
CA PRO A 157 4.01 -4.68 8.92
C PRO A 157 3.98 -6.21 9.08
N VAL A 158 5.01 -6.90 8.58
CA VAL A 158 5.13 -8.35 8.62
C VAL A 158 6.31 -8.79 9.49
N TYR A 159 6.25 -10.03 10.00
CA TYR A 159 7.38 -10.66 10.67
C TYR A 159 8.33 -11.24 9.62
N LEU A 160 9.60 -10.88 9.73
CA LEU A 160 10.69 -11.42 8.94
C LEU A 160 11.27 -12.65 9.65
N GLU A 161 11.74 -13.60 8.88
CA GLU A 161 12.49 -14.74 9.42
C GLU A 161 13.87 -14.30 9.91
N ASP A 162 14.50 -15.14 10.74
CA ASP A 162 15.87 -14.92 11.18
C ASP A 162 16.82 -14.94 9.98
N GLY A 163 17.69 -13.94 9.86
CA GLY A 163 18.60 -13.82 8.72
C GLY A 163 19.23 -12.45 8.56
N CYS A 164 20.05 -12.32 7.52
CA CYS A 164 20.68 -11.07 7.13
C CYS A 164 19.89 -10.41 6.00
N TYR A 165 19.54 -9.15 6.16
CA TYR A 165 18.75 -8.39 5.19
C TYR A 165 19.43 -7.10 4.82
N THR A 166 19.37 -6.76 3.54
CA THR A 166 19.65 -5.40 3.08
C THR A 166 18.38 -4.57 3.24
N VAL A 167 18.46 -3.51 4.03
CA VAL A 167 17.40 -2.53 4.26
C VAL A 167 17.67 -1.33 3.38
N LYS A 168 16.69 -0.90 2.60
CA LYS A 168 16.79 0.29 1.76
C LYS A 168 15.64 1.25 2.02
N VAL A 169 15.94 2.54 1.97
CA VAL A 169 14.97 3.62 2.11
C VAL A 169 15.21 4.65 1.01
N ARG A 170 14.15 5.13 0.37
CA ARG A 170 14.17 6.31 -0.49
C ARG A 170 13.04 7.26 -0.13
N VAL A 171 13.21 8.52 -0.44
CA VAL A 171 12.23 9.57 -0.13
C VAL A 171 11.81 10.31 -1.39
N GLN A 172 10.57 10.81 -1.39
CA GLN A 172 10.00 11.59 -2.48
C GLN A 172 9.79 13.03 -2.03
N ASN A 173 10.11 13.99 -2.90
CA ASN A 173 9.88 15.41 -2.63
C ASN A 173 8.50 15.89 -3.11
N ALA A 174 8.19 17.18 -2.89
CA ALA A 174 6.94 17.82 -3.32
C ALA A 174 6.73 17.84 -4.84
N PHE A 175 7.76 17.61 -5.64
CA PHE A 175 7.68 17.51 -7.10
C PHE A 175 7.48 16.07 -7.61
N GLY A 176 7.26 15.10 -6.71
CA GLY A 176 7.11 13.69 -7.07
C GLY A 176 8.41 12.99 -7.45
N ARG A 177 9.58 13.60 -7.22
CA ARG A 177 10.88 13.02 -7.58
C ARG A 177 11.43 12.19 -6.42
N TRP A 178 11.89 10.97 -6.73
CA TRP A 178 12.48 10.05 -5.78
C TRP A 178 13.99 10.25 -5.64
N SER A 179 14.50 10.19 -4.40
CA SER A 179 15.94 10.10 -4.12
C SER A 179 16.54 8.79 -4.64
N LEU A 180 17.85 8.68 -4.60
CA LEU A 180 18.52 7.39 -4.64
C LEU A 180 18.18 6.60 -3.36
N TRP A 181 18.41 5.28 -3.40
CA TRP A 181 18.19 4.38 -2.27
C TRP A 181 19.37 4.45 -1.29
N ALA A 182 19.12 4.91 -0.08
CA ALA A 182 20.01 4.64 1.04
C ALA A 182 19.93 3.17 1.41
N SER A 183 21.05 2.53 1.78
CA SER A 183 21.08 1.13 2.14
C SER A 183 21.89 0.86 3.39
N ALA A 184 21.46 -0.14 4.19
CA ALA A 184 22.15 -0.63 5.36
C ALA A 184 21.89 -2.12 5.54
N GLN A 185 22.76 -2.81 6.29
CA GLN A 185 22.59 -4.23 6.62
C GLN A 185 21.97 -4.39 8.02
N ALA A 186 21.08 -5.36 8.17
CA ALA A 186 20.48 -5.74 9.43
C ALA A 186 20.49 -7.25 9.60
N VAL A 187 20.86 -7.71 10.80
CA VAL A 187 20.76 -9.12 11.20
C VAL A 187 19.53 -9.27 12.07
N ILE A 188 18.50 -9.88 11.52
CA ILE A 188 17.22 -10.12 12.22
C ILE A 188 17.33 -11.40 13.02
N GLN A 189 16.93 -11.35 14.28
CA GLN A 189 16.85 -12.49 15.16
C GLN A 189 15.65 -12.34 16.09
N ASN A 190 14.78 -13.36 16.16
CA ASN A 190 13.73 -13.39 17.16
C ASN A 190 14.32 -13.85 18.51
N LYS A 191 14.43 -12.92 19.45
CA LYS A 191 15.06 -13.14 20.77
C LYS A 191 14.03 -13.29 21.90
N GLU A 192 12.74 -13.33 21.57
CA GLU A 192 11.71 -13.42 22.61
C GLU A 192 11.65 -14.82 23.20
N SER A 193 11.56 -14.89 24.53
CA SER A 193 11.57 -16.14 25.30
C SER A 193 10.26 -16.48 26.00
N GLY A 194 9.20 -15.71 25.72
CA GLY A 194 7.86 -15.96 26.27
C GLY A 194 7.28 -17.31 25.84
N LYS A 195 6.14 -17.68 26.43
CA LYS A 195 5.39 -18.89 26.09
C LYS A 195 3.92 -18.61 25.97
N ILE A 196 3.26 -19.26 25.03
CA ILE A 196 1.80 -19.22 24.85
C ILE A 196 1.28 -20.66 24.88
N PHE A 197 0.25 -20.89 25.69
CA PHE A 197 -0.39 -22.19 25.83
C PHE A 197 -1.78 -22.12 25.22
N LEU A 198 -1.92 -22.58 23.98
CA LEU A 198 -3.17 -22.58 23.23
C LEU A 198 -4.00 -23.82 23.59
N THR A 199 -5.29 -23.59 23.85
CA THR A 199 -6.32 -24.61 23.95
C THR A 199 -7.43 -24.32 22.96
N GLY A 200 -8.00 -25.36 22.36
CA GLY A 200 -9.13 -25.27 21.45
C GLY A 200 -10.16 -26.33 21.79
N ARG A 201 -11.44 -26.02 21.53
CA ARG A 201 -12.53 -26.98 21.66
C ARG A 201 -13.69 -26.61 20.72
N ALA A 202 -14.32 -27.61 20.13
CA ALA A 202 -15.57 -27.42 19.42
C ALA A 202 -16.72 -27.23 20.41
N VAL A 203 -17.55 -26.20 20.19
CA VAL A 203 -18.73 -25.90 20.99
C VAL A 203 -19.88 -25.57 20.05
N GLY A 204 -20.85 -26.46 19.95
CA GLY A 204 -21.97 -26.31 19.00
C GLY A 204 -21.45 -26.19 17.55
N TRP A 205 -21.60 -25.05 16.95
CA TRP A 205 -21.26 -24.76 15.54
C TRP A 205 -19.97 -23.94 15.38
N GLU A 206 -19.15 -23.85 16.41
CA GLU A 206 -18.00 -22.95 16.49
C GLU A 206 -16.79 -23.66 17.12
N ILE A 207 -15.59 -23.16 16.86
CA ILE A 207 -14.39 -23.51 17.60
C ILE A 207 -14.02 -22.35 18.52
N LEU A 208 -13.99 -22.65 19.82
CA LEU A 208 -13.50 -21.73 20.84
C LEU A 208 -12.02 -21.99 21.06
N LEU A 209 -11.21 -20.96 20.81
CA LEU A 209 -9.81 -20.89 21.14
C LEU A 209 -9.64 -20.09 22.44
N SER A 210 -8.77 -20.54 23.33
CA SER A 210 -8.36 -19.77 24.50
C SER A 210 -6.88 -20.03 24.77
N TRP A 211 -6.20 -19.04 25.33
CA TRP A 211 -4.76 -19.18 25.62
C TRP A 211 -4.37 -18.46 26.89
N SER A 212 -3.36 -19.01 27.55
CA SER A 212 -2.62 -18.35 28.62
C SER A 212 -1.20 -18.10 28.15
N PHE A 213 -0.50 -17.18 28.79
CA PHE A 213 0.86 -16.83 28.35
C PHE A 213 1.75 -16.40 29.52
N VAL A 214 3.06 -16.47 29.26
CA VAL A 214 4.13 -15.92 30.10
C VAL A 214 4.96 -14.98 29.23
N GLY A 215 5.02 -13.71 29.61
CA GLY A 215 5.71 -12.65 28.86
C GLY A 215 4.87 -11.36 28.81
N ASP A 216 5.43 -10.31 28.22
CA ASP A 216 4.76 -9.01 28.02
C ASP A 216 4.38 -8.86 26.55
N PHE A 217 3.12 -9.10 26.22
CA PHE A 217 2.59 -8.99 24.88
C PHE A 217 1.69 -7.77 24.70
N ALA A 218 1.83 -7.11 23.57
CA ALA A 218 0.99 -5.97 23.19
C ALA A 218 -0.35 -6.40 22.56
N GLY A 219 -0.39 -7.62 22.01
CA GLY A 219 -1.54 -8.22 21.36
C GLY A 219 -1.22 -9.59 20.78
N PHE A 220 -2.21 -10.21 20.16
CA PHE A 220 -2.11 -11.56 19.61
C PHE A 220 -2.68 -11.58 18.18
N LEU A 221 -1.97 -12.27 17.28
CA LEU A 221 -2.50 -12.65 15.97
C LEU A 221 -3.02 -14.07 16.04
N ILE A 222 -4.19 -14.30 15.53
CA ILE A 222 -4.77 -15.62 15.37
C ILE A 222 -4.54 -16.06 13.92
N LYS A 223 -3.84 -17.18 13.74
CA LYS A 223 -3.69 -17.80 12.44
C LYS A 223 -4.55 -19.05 12.34
N LYS A 224 -5.17 -19.23 11.19
CA LYS A 224 -5.90 -20.42 10.76
C LYS A 224 -5.31 -20.90 9.44
N ASP A 225 -4.88 -22.15 9.39
CA ASP A 225 -4.28 -22.76 8.20
C ASP A 225 -3.12 -21.92 7.60
N GLY A 226 -2.32 -21.31 8.49
CA GLY A 226 -1.19 -20.47 8.13
C GLY A 226 -1.51 -19.00 7.82
N LYS A 227 -2.79 -18.64 7.63
CA LYS A 227 -3.23 -17.28 7.34
C LYS A 227 -3.70 -16.57 8.61
N VAL A 228 -3.39 -15.27 8.75
CA VAL A 228 -3.92 -14.44 9.83
C VAL A 228 -5.41 -14.18 9.57
N ILE A 229 -6.25 -14.52 10.56
CA ILE A 229 -7.70 -14.32 10.49
C ILE A 229 -8.21 -13.25 11.46
N ALA A 230 -7.44 -12.90 12.48
CA ALA A 230 -7.80 -11.84 13.43
C ALA A 230 -6.58 -11.34 14.21
N GLU A 231 -6.70 -10.12 14.72
CA GLU A 231 -5.82 -9.52 15.72
C GLU A 231 -6.65 -9.13 16.94
N THR A 232 -6.14 -9.43 18.15
CA THR A 232 -6.87 -9.16 19.40
C THR A 232 -5.92 -8.89 20.56
N LYS A 233 -6.42 -8.27 21.62
CA LYS A 233 -5.76 -8.18 22.93
C LYS A 233 -6.36 -9.15 23.93
N GLU A 234 -7.47 -9.76 23.59
CA GLU A 234 -8.14 -10.76 24.42
C GLU A 234 -7.37 -12.08 24.39
N THR A 235 -7.68 -12.96 25.31
CA THR A 235 -7.07 -14.30 25.44
C THR A 235 -8.01 -15.42 24.98
N ALA A 236 -9.03 -15.07 24.24
CA ALA A 236 -9.98 -16.00 23.66
C ALA A 236 -10.45 -15.49 22.29
N PHE A 237 -10.80 -16.43 21.43
CA PHE A 237 -11.34 -16.16 20.10
C PHE A 237 -12.33 -17.25 19.70
N CYS A 238 -13.40 -16.88 19.04
CA CYS A 238 -14.41 -17.79 18.53
C CYS A 238 -14.36 -17.84 17.00
N ASP A 239 -13.93 -18.97 16.45
CA ASP A 239 -13.98 -19.18 14.99
C ASP A 239 -15.35 -19.72 14.58
N ARG A 240 -16.16 -18.84 14.00
CA ARG A 240 -17.48 -19.16 13.45
C ARG A 240 -17.44 -19.71 12.04
N LEU A 241 -16.30 -19.60 11.33
CA LEU A 241 -16.13 -20.04 9.94
C LEU A 241 -15.41 -21.39 9.84
N CYS A 242 -15.29 -22.12 10.94
CA CYS A 242 -14.75 -23.48 10.91
C CYS A 242 -15.71 -24.46 10.22
N CYS A 243 -15.18 -25.35 9.37
CA CYS A 243 -15.98 -26.33 8.62
C CYS A 243 -15.63 -27.76 8.94
N THR A 244 -14.36 -28.10 8.98
CA THR A 244 -13.86 -29.46 9.16
C THR A 244 -12.67 -29.50 10.10
N LYS A 245 -11.48 -29.74 9.58
CA LYS A 245 -10.23 -29.77 10.31
C LYS A 245 -9.43 -28.52 10.01
N HIS A 246 -9.04 -27.78 11.04
CA HIS A 246 -8.22 -26.58 10.89
C HIS A 246 -7.01 -26.61 11.81
N GLN A 247 -5.97 -25.91 11.39
CA GLN A 247 -4.77 -25.66 12.17
C GLN A 247 -4.79 -24.23 12.71
N TYR A 248 -4.63 -24.09 14.01
CA TYR A 248 -4.58 -22.80 14.68
C TYR A 248 -3.22 -22.55 15.31
N GLU A 249 -2.78 -21.31 15.25
CA GLU A 249 -1.56 -20.83 15.88
C GLU A 249 -1.83 -19.42 16.43
N ILE A 250 -1.40 -19.17 17.66
CA ILE A 250 -1.44 -17.83 18.27
C ILE A 250 -0.03 -17.27 18.28
N ILE A 251 0.10 -16.06 17.73
CA ILE A 251 1.34 -15.30 17.72
C ILE A 251 1.19 -14.13 18.69
N GLY A 252 1.88 -14.20 19.83
CA GLY A 252 1.98 -13.09 20.78
C GLY A 252 2.98 -12.06 20.28
N GLN A 253 2.55 -10.81 20.14
CA GLN A 253 3.35 -9.70 19.63
C GLN A 253 3.86 -8.86 20.79
N THR A 254 5.15 -8.54 20.80
CA THR A 254 5.72 -7.60 21.76
C THR A 254 5.76 -6.17 21.18
N LYS A 255 5.81 -5.16 22.05
CA LYS A 255 5.93 -3.74 21.64
C LYS A 255 7.19 -3.48 20.80
N ASN A 256 8.24 -4.25 21.02
CA ASN A 256 9.52 -4.09 20.34
C ASN A 256 9.63 -4.84 19.01
N GLY A 257 8.55 -5.52 18.57
CA GLY A 257 8.51 -6.20 17.27
C GLY A 257 9.00 -7.63 17.28
N TYR A 258 9.22 -8.22 18.45
CA TYR A 258 9.45 -9.66 18.62
C TYR A 258 8.11 -10.40 18.71
N TYR A 259 8.15 -11.72 18.59
CA TYR A 259 6.97 -12.54 18.70
C TYR A 259 7.26 -13.90 19.36
N VAL A 260 6.21 -14.51 19.89
CA VAL A 260 6.20 -15.88 20.39
C VAL A 260 5.07 -16.64 19.74
N SER A 261 5.34 -17.83 19.23
CA SER A 261 4.33 -18.73 18.70
C SER A 261 3.85 -19.71 19.80
N SER A 262 2.56 -20.00 19.81
CA SER A 262 2.00 -21.11 20.60
C SER A 262 2.37 -22.49 20.07
N GLY A 263 2.98 -22.54 18.87
CA GLY A 263 2.98 -23.74 18.05
C GLY A 263 1.61 -23.99 17.41
N VAL A 264 1.63 -24.88 16.40
CA VAL A 264 0.42 -25.22 15.64
C VAL A 264 -0.39 -26.26 16.40
N ARG A 265 -1.70 -25.98 16.59
CA ARG A 265 -2.67 -26.90 17.17
C ARG A 265 -3.72 -27.26 16.13
N THR A 266 -4.01 -28.53 15.98
CA THR A 266 -5.06 -29.02 15.09
C THR A 266 -6.36 -29.22 15.88
N GLU A 267 -7.43 -28.60 15.42
CA GLU A 267 -8.79 -28.83 15.92
C GLU A 267 -9.63 -29.50 14.82
N ILE A 268 -10.37 -30.51 15.23
CA ILE A 268 -11.30 -31.23 14.34
C ILE A 268 -12.69 -30.77 14.70
N PHE A 269 -13.41 -30.28 13.71
CA PHE A 269 -14.78 -29.85 13.83
C PHE A 269 -15.70 -30.85 13.16
N SER A 270 -16.66 -31.34 13.89
CA SER A 270 -17.66 -32.29 13.40
C SER A 270 -19.06 -31.75 13.66
N ILE A 271 -19.83 -31.61 12.61
CA ILE A 271 -21.20 -31.07 12.64
C ILE A 271 -22.18 -32.20 12.45
N SER A 272 -23.29 -32.18 13.21
CA SER A 272 -24.44 -33.02 13.00
C SER A 272 -25.63 -32.15 12.58
N GLY A 273 -26.18 -32.41 11.37
CA GLY A 273 -27.27 -31.62 10.80
C GLY A 273 -26.80 -30.42 9.99
N ALA A 274 -27.62 -29.37 9.98
CA ALA A 274 -27.34 -28.10 9.34
C ALA A 274 -27.75 -26.94 10.26
N ALA A 275 -27.12 -25.78 10.11
CA ALA A 275 -27.51 -24.56 10.84
C ALA A 275 -27.12 -23.29 10.09
N MET A 276 -27.80 -22.22 10.45
CA MET A 276 -27.56 -20.87 9.95
C MET A 276 -27.45 -19.87 11.09
N SER A 277 -26.64 -18.84 10.92
CA SER A 277 -26.55 -17.70 11.84
C SER A 277 -26.16 -16.44 11.11
N GLY A 278 -26.40 -15.27 11.69
CA GLY A 278 -25.87 -14.02 11.14
C GLY A 278 -24.35 -14.00 11.14
N LEU A 279 -23.72 -13.42 10.12
CA LEU A 279 -22.25 -13.34 10.00
C LEU A 279 -21.66 -12.50 11.15
N SER A 280 -22.30 -11.39 11.51
CA SER A 280 -21.87 -10.50 12.59
C SER A 280 -22.09 -11.07 14.00
N GLY A 281 -22.71 -12.23 14.15
CA GLY A 281 -23.02 -12.87 15.43
C GLY A 281 -24.47 -13.33 15.54
N GLY A 282 -24.84 -13.83 16.71
CA GLY A 282 -26.18 -14.30 16.99
C GLY A 282 -26.27 -15.80 17.24
N LYS A 283 -27.50 -16.26 17.51
CA LYS A 283 -27.77 -17.69 17.73
C LYS A 283 -27.65 -18.49 16.45
N TRP A 284 -27.20 -19.72 16.58
CA TRP A 284 -27.30 -20.70 15.53
C TRP A 284 -28.73 -21.25 15.46
N ILE A 285 -29.33 -21.18 14.29
CA ILE A 285 -30.66 -21.70 13.99
C ILE A 285 -30.50 -23.09 13.42
N PRO A 286 -30.88 -24.16 14.11
CA PRO A 286 -30.75 -25.51 13.60
C PRO A 286 -31.77 -25.77 12.49
N LEU A 287 -31.31 -26.44 11.43
CA LEU A 287 -32.08 -26.79 10.26
C LEU A 287 -32.13 -28.32 10.13
N GLN A 288 -33.33 -28.88 9.96
CA GLN A 288 -33.52 -30.33 9.80
C GLN A 288 -33.74 -30.67 8.34
N VAL A 289 -33.10 -31.74 7.89
CA VAL A 289 -33.33 -32.29 6.53
C VAL A 289 -34.74 -32.77 6.43
N ARG A 290 -35.45 -32.37 5.39
CA ARG A 290 -36.79 -32.87 5.08
C ARG A 290 -36.74 -34.37 4.77
N ARG A 291 -37.74 -35.13 5.25
CA ARG A 291 -37.84 -36.58 4.99
C ARG A 291 -38.23 -36.91 3.55
N GLU A 292 -38.96 -36.00 2.90
CA GLU A 292 -39.46 -36.17 1.52
C GLU A 292 -39.42 -34.81 0.79
N GLY A 293 -39.10 -34.78 -0.50
CA GLY A 293 -39.21 -33.62 -1.38
C GLY A 293 -37.93 -33.14 -2.02
N ALA A 294 -37.81 -31.83 -2.22
CA ALA A 294 -36.71 -31.18 -2.94
C ALA A 294 -35.32 -31.43 -2.29
N PRO A 295 -34.24 -31.41 -3.06
CA PRO A 295 -32.90 -31.53 -2.52
C PRO A 295 -32.66 -30.47 -1.45
N ALA A 296 -31.98 -30.86 -0.38
CA ALA A 296 -31.70 -29.95 0.74
C ALA A 296 -30.83 -28.72 0.33
N HIS A 297 -30.02 -28.90 -0.70
CA HIS A 297 -29.14 -27.86 -1.20
C HIS A 297 -28.99 -27.98 -2.73
N ARG A 298 -29.21 -26.89 -3.43
CA ARG A 298 -28.96 -26.71 -4.86
C ARG A 298 -28.16 -25.45 -5.11
N MET A 299 -27.11 -25.53 -5.89
CA MET A 299 -26.28 -24.34 -6.25
C MET A 299 -26.55 -23.99 -7.72
N GLU A 300 -26.76 -22.68 -7.95
CA GLU A 300 -26.83 -22.09 -9.29
C GLU A 300 -25.64 -21.13 -9.43
N SER A 301 -24.91 -21.28 -10.55
CA SER A 301 -23.78 -20.38 -10.86
C SER A 301 -24.07 -19.63 -12.15
N THR A 302 -24.05 -18.32 -12.10
CA THR A 302 -24.31 -17.44 -13.24
C THR A 302 -23.07 -16.57 -13.52
N ALA A 303 -22.67 -16.48 -14.78
CA ALA A 303 -21.68 -15.54 -15.26
C ALA A 303 -22.40 -14.41 -16.02
N GLN A 304 -21.98 -13.19 -15.85
CA GLN A 304 -22.46 -12.10 -16.70
C GLN A 304 -21.79 -12.21 -18.07
N VAL A 305 -22.58 -12.50 -19.09
CA VAL A 305 -22.14 -12.58 -20.48
C VAL A 305 -22.90 -11.53 -21.28
N VAL A 306 -22.17 -10.64 -21.95
CA VAL A 306 -22.74 -9.67 -22.89
C VAL A 306 -22.46 -10.15 -24.30
N TYR A 307 -23.50 -10.34 -25.10
CA TYR A 307 -23.39 -10.72 -26.50
C TYR A 307 -23.45 -9.48 -27.36
N ARG A 308 -22.36 -9.22 -28.14
CA ARG A 308 -22.31 -8.11 -29.11
C ARG A 308 -22.50 -8.64 -30.54
N TYR A 309 -23.43 -8.07 -31.25
CA TYR A 309 -23.73 -8.40 -32.64
C TYR A 309 -23.08 -7.36 -33.54
N TYR A 310 -22.18 -7.80 -34.41
CA TYR A 310 -21.53 -6.92 -35.38
C TYR A 310 -22.06 -7.23 -36.79
N TYR A 311 -22.24 -6.18 -37.58
CA TYR A 311 -22.68 -6.33 -38.95
C TYR A 311 -21.67 -7.18 -39.76
N GLY A 312 -22.18 -8.19 -40.47
CA GLY A 312 -21.37 -9.13 -41.28
C GLY A 312 -20.88 -10.38 -40.54
N PHE A 313 -21.17 -10.54 -39.25
CA PHE A 313 -20.89 -11.76 -38.49
C PHE A 313 -22.20 -12.57 -38.30
N HIS A 314 -22.12 -13.90 -38.53
CA HIS A 314 -23.29 -14.77 -38.34
C HIS A 314 -23.59 -15.12 -36.89
N LEU A 315 -22.58 -14.98 -36.00
CA LEU A 315 -22.69 -15.26 -34.56
C LEU A 315 -22.22 -14.07 -33.74
N PRO A 316 -22.86 -13.83 -32.59
CA PRO A 316 -22.42 -12.77 -31.69
C PRO A 316 -21.06 -13.07 -31.07
N GLN A 317 -20.30 -12.02 -30.76
CA GLN A 317 -19.11 -12.11 -29.93
C GLN A 317 -19.51 -12.03 -28.45
N ALA A 318 -19.10 -13.01 -27.65
CA ALA A 318 -19.37 -13.06 -26.22
C ALA A 318 -18.25 -12.35 -25.45
N GLU A 319 -18.62 -11.33 -24.67
CA GLU A 319 -17.75 -10.71 -23.67
C GLU A 319 -18.18 -11.20 -22.30
N THR A 320 -17.27 -11.87 -21.57
CA THR A 320 -17.52 -12.36 -20.22
C THR A 320 -16.83 -11.47 -19.20
N THR A 321 -17.55 -11.07 -18.15
CA THR A 321 -16.92 -10.45 -16.98
C THR A 321 -16.35 -11.54 -16.07
N GLN A 322 -15.33 -11.21 -15.27
CA GLN A 322 -14.81 -12.14 -14.24
C GLN A 322 -15.79 -12.31 -13.06
N ALA A 323 -16.79 -11.44 -12.96
CA ALA A 323 -17.79 -11.51 -11.91
C ALA A 323 -18.70 -12.73 -12.12
N ARG A 324 -18.68 -13.63 -11.14
CA ARG A 324 -19.58 -14.79 -11.06
C ARG A 324 -20.45 -14.63 -9.83
N SER A 325 -21.77 -14.85 -10.00
CA SER A 325 -22.70 -14.95 -8.88
C SER A 325 -23.00 -16.42 -8.63
N ARG A 326 -22.95 -16.85 -7.37
CA ARG A 326 -23.40 -18.15 -6.91
C ARG A 326 -24.58 -17.97 -5.98
N ARG A 327 -25.69 -18.58 -6.34
CA ARG A 327 -26.92 -18.56 -5.54
C ARG A 327 -27.24 -19.99 -5.10
N HIS A 328 -27.44 -20.15 -3.81
CA HIS A 328 -27.72 -21.42 -3.20
C HIS A 328 -29.18 -21.45 -2.76
N GLN A 329 -29.90 -22.46 -3.20
CA GLN A 329 -31.26 -22.76 -2.76
C GLN A 329 -31.23 -23.87 -1.72
N PHE A 330 -31.88 -23.64 -0.61
CA PHE A 330 -31.97 -24.57 0.49
C PHE A 330 -33.44 -24.93 0.78
N ALA A 331 -33.67 -26.15 1.23
CA ALA A 331 -34.97 -26.62 1.66
C ALA A 331 -34.80 -27.47 2.93
N PHE A 332 -35.33 -26.99 4.03
CA PHE A 332 -35.24 -27.63 5.34
C PHE A 332 -36.57 -27.58 6.09
N SER A 333 -36.62 -28.26 7.23
CA SER A 333 -37.67 -28.10 8.22
C SER A 333 -37.08 -27.46 9.47
N LEU A 334 -37.82 -26.64 10.16
CA LEU A 334 -37.44 -26.11 11.47
C LEU A 334 -37.82 -27.13 12.56
N PRO A 335 -36.91 -27.42 13.50
CA PRO A 335 -37.23 -28.30 14.62
C PRO A 335 -38.32 -27.73 15.54
N ASP A 336 -38.39 -26.41 15.63
CA ASP A 336 -39.36 -25.65 16.39
C ASP A 336 -39.66 -24.33 15.68
N ASN A 337 -40.94 -23.92 15.69
CA ASN A 337 -41.39 -22.67 15.08
C ASN A 337 -40.87 -21.40 15.80
N GLN A 338 -40.34 -21.51 17.01
CA GLN A 338 -39.68 -20.40 17.68
C GLN A 338 -38.48 -19.84 16.84
N TYR A 339 -37.86 -20.67 16.01
CA TYR A 339 -36.77 -20.25 15.14
C TYR A 339 -37.21 -19.51 13.87
N LEU A 340 -38.51 -19.50 13.57
CA LEU A 340 -39.03 -18.86 12.37
C LEU A 340 -38.80 -17.34 12.38
N SER A 341 -39.08 -16.71 13.49
CA SER A 341 -38.85 -15.27 13.66
C SER A 341 -37.39 -14.89 13.64
N ASP A 342 -36.54 -15.74 14.24
CA ASP A 342 -35.07 -15.52 14.20
C ASP A 342 -34.53 -15.63 12.77
N LEU A 343 -35.03 -16.60 12.00
CA LEU A 343 -34.63 -16.78 10.60
C LEU A 343 -35.17 -15.65 9.70
N GLN A 344 -36.39 -15.18 9.93
CA GLN A 344 -36.99 -14.05 9.23
C GLN A 344 -36.17 -12.77 9.43
N ALA A 345 -35.66 -12.57 10.63
CA ALA A 345 -34.80 -11.40 10.94
C ALA A 345 -33.46 -11.42 10.20
N LEU A 346 -33.04 -12.58 9.70
CA LEU A 346 -31.81 -12.70 8.90
C LEU A 346 -32.02 -12.41 7.40
N VAL A 347 -33.25 -12.26 6.93
CA VAL A 347 -33.53 -11.94 5.52
C VAL A 347 -32.96 -10.54 5.21
N GLY A 348 -32.17 -10.45 4.16
CA GLY A 348 -31.42 -9.26 3.77
C GLY A 348 -30.12 -9.04 4.55
N GLN A 349 -29.74 -9.97 5.45
CA GLN A 349 -28.51 -9.91 6.23
C GLN A 349 -27.46 -10.90 5.69
N GLU A 350 -26.19 -10.62 5.98
CA GLU A 350 -25.13 -11.60 5.76
C GLU A 350 -25.21 -12.73 6.78
N VAL A 351 -25.18 -13.96 6.28
CA VAL A 351 -25.33 -15.17 7.08
C VAL A 351 -24.18 -16.12 6.88
N ILE A 352 -23.98 -17.01 7.84
CA ILE A 352 -23.14 -18.20 7.75
C ILE A 352 -24.09 -19.42 7.74
N TYR A 353 -23.94 -20.27 6.73
CA TYR A 353 -24.58 -21.58 6.65
C TYR A 353 -23.55 -22.68 6.81
N LYS A 354 -23.87 -23.72 7.56
CA LYS A 354 -23.05 -24.93 7.73
C LYS A 354 -23.91 -26.19 7.72
N ASP A 355 -23.34 -27.28 7.20
CA ASP A 355 -23.98 -28.60 7.25
C ASP A 355 -22.98 -29.72 7.53
N GLN A 356 -23.55 -30.89 7.83
CA GLN A 356 -22.81 -32.13 8.12
C GLN A 356 -22.05 -32.71 6.92
N TRP A 357 -22.30 -32.23 5.69
CA TRP A 357 -21.62 -32.66 4.48
C TRP A 357 -20.38 -31.83 4.15
N GLY A 358 -20.02 -30.89 5.06
CA GLY A 358 -18.84 -30.05 4.96
C GLY A 358 -19.05 -28.74 4.20
N CYS A 359 -20.30 -28.41 3.87
CA CYS A 359 -20.60 -27.09 3.33
C CYS A 359 -20.49 -26.03 4.43
N CYS A 360 -19.71 -24.99 4.15
CA CYS A 360 -19.65 -23.77 4.97
C CYS A 360 -19.60 -22.60 3.99
N LEU A 361 -20.64 -21.80 3.97
CA LEU A 361 -20.72 -20.66 3.07
C LEU A 361 -21.18 -19.41 3.82
N THR A 362 -20.74 -18.27 3.29
CA THR A 362 -21.20 -16.95 3.72
C THR A 362 -21.88 -16.26 2.54
N GLY A 363 -22.92 -15.52 2.82
CA GLY A 363 -23.68 -14.83 1.79
C GLY A 363 -24.84 -14.05 2.37
N VAL A 364 -25.59 -13.38 1.51
CA VAL A 364 -26.82 -12.69 1.88
C VAL A 364 -27.99 -13.66 1.75
N LEU A 365 -28.81 -13.75 2.80
CA LEU A 365 -30.09 -14.43 2.76
C LEU A 365 -31.11 -13.58 1.99
N ASP A 366 -31.32 -13.88 0.70
CA ASP A 366 -32.11 -13.03 -0.20
C ASP A 366 -33.62 -13.16 0.05
N GLU A 367 -34.10 -14.42 0.04
CA GLU A 367 -35.52 -14.74 0.08
C GLU A 367 -35.76 -15.95 0.96
N MET A 368 -36.88 -15.95 1.62
CA MET A 368 -37.36 -17.08 2.41
C MET A 368 -38.85 -17.29 2.23
N THR A 369 -39.27 -18.54 2.08
CA THR A 369 -40.67 -18.95 2.16
C THR A 369 -40.84 -20.00 3.26
N ALA A 370 -41.97 -20.02 3.91
CA ALA A 370 -42.29 -20.95 4.99
C ALA A 370 -43.72 -21.47 4.90
N ASP A 371 -43.86 -22.79 4.91
CA ASP A 371 -45.15 -23.46 5.12
C ASP A 371 -45.34 -23.73 6.61
N ILE A 372 -46.17 -22.93 7.24
CA ILE A 372 -46.36 -22.96 8.71
C ILE A 372 -47.21 -24.12 9.13
N LYS A 373 -46.62 -25.08 9.87
CA LYS A 373 -47.21 -26.29 10.43
C LYS A 373 -46.70 -26.44 11.88
N LYS A 374 -46.98 -27.61 12.48
CA LYS A 374 -46.36 -27.97 13.75
C LYS A 374 -44.83 -27.97 13.71
N SER A 375 -44.25 -28.37 12.61
CA SER A 375 -42.84 -28.17 12.21
C SER A 375 -42.89 -27.52 10.84
N SER A 376 -42.42 -26.28 10.73
CA SER A 376 -42.50 -25.49 9.50
C SER A 376 -41.47 -25.95 8.49
N ASP A 377 -41.93 -26.15 7.25
CA ASP A 377 -41.04 -26.38 6.10
C ASP A 377 -40.62 -25.00 5.54
N ILE A 378 -39.33 -24.81 5.37
CA ILE A 378 -38.74 -23.57 4.85
C ILE A 378 -37.97 -23.83 3.56
N SER A 379 -37.99 -22.83 2.70
CA SER A 379 -37.08 -22.72 1.56
C SER A 379 -36.51 -21.34 1.51
N PHE A 380 -35.23 -21.22 1.24
CA PHE A 380 -34.54 -19.94 1.19
C PHE A 380 -33.40 -19.96 0.20
N PHE A 381 -32.97 -18.75 -0.18
CA PHE A 381 -31.85 -18.53 -1.07
C PHE A 381 -30.76 -17.74 -0.36
N VAL A 382 -29.52 -18.15 -0.58
CA VAL A 382 -28.33 -17.42 -0.13
C VAL A 382 -27.46 -17.15 -1.36
N THR A 383 -27.20 -15.88 -1.61
CA THR A 383 -26.23 -15.46 -2.62
C THR A 383 -24.86 -15.31 -1.96
N GLU A 384 -23.88 -16.09 -2.41
CA GLU A 384 -22.52 -16.00 -1.85
C GLU A 384 -21.98 -14.57 -1.97
N THR A 385 -21.46 -14.06 -0.87
CA THR A 385 -20.64 -12.86 -0.83
C THR A 385 -19.18 -13.26 -0.70
N ARG A 386 -18.30 -12.57 -1.43
CA ARG A 386 -16.86 -12.73 -1.24
C ARG A 386 -16.54 -12.20 0.15
N GLN A 387 -15.96 -13.03 1.00
CA GLN A 387 -15.18 -12.49 2.12
C GLN A 387 -14.02 -11.72 1.49
N GLU A 388 -13.88 -10.45 1.79
CA GLU A 388 -12.65 -9.74 1.52
C GLU A 388 -11.56 -10.51 2.28
N ASP A 389 -10.79 -11.32 1.55
CA ASP A 389 -9.49 -11.73 2.02
C ASP A 389 -8.73 -10.42 2.21
N GLU A 390 -8.42 -10.04 3.46
CA GLU A 390 -7.66 -8.84 3.81
C GLU A 390 -6.24 -8.82 3.22
N ASN A 391 -5.94 -9.77 2.37
CA ASN A 391 -4.74 -9.83 1.54
C ASN A 391 -5.14 -9.59 0.09
N GLY A 392 -5.32 -8.29 -0.24
CA GLY A 392 -5.32 -7.87 -1.64
C GLY A 392 -4.01 -8.30 -2.29
N GLU A 393 -4.04 -9.28 -3.20
CA GLU A 393 -3.15 -9.36 -4.33
C GLU A 393 -3.68 -8.47 -5.45
#